data_8dd82eb8944e0bcf66122ac3f71a48c1
#
_entry.id   8dd82eb8944e0bcf66122ac3f71a48c1
#
_cell.length_a   1.000
_cell.length_b   1.000
_cell.length_c   1.000
_cell.angle_alpha   90.00
_cell.angle_beta   90.00
_cell.angle_gamma   90.00
#
_symmetry.space_group_name_H-M   'P 1'
#
loop_
_entity.id
_entity.type
_entity.pdbx_description
1 polymer ?
#
loop_
_entity_poly.entity_id
_entity_poly.type
_entity_poly.pdbx_seq_one_letter_code
_entity_poly.pdbx_strand_id
1 'polypeptide(L)' 'MKPLVVIAAGGTGGHMFPAQAFADEMRARGWTIALVTDERGKKYAANFPADWRLEVEAATFGSKMPHKLLGSA' A
#
# COMPACT_ATOMS: atom_id res chain seq x y z
N MET A 1 -16.43 -6.59 14.19
CA MET A 1 -15.17 -5.89 13.90
C MET A 1 -14.61 -6.34 12.57
N LYS A 2 -14.27 -5.40 11.72
CA LYS A 2 -13.71 -5.74 10.41
C LYS A 2 -12.23 -6.05 10.50
N PRO A 3 -11.75 -7.06 9.80
CA PRO A 3 -10.32 -7.28 9.73
C PRO A 3 -9.62 -6.16 8.96
N LEU A 4 -8.37 -5.95 9.25
CA LEU A 4 -7.56 -4.89 8.64
C LEU A 4 -6.44 -5.49 7.83
N VAL A 5 -6.25 -4.99 6.63
CA VAL A 5 -5.08 -5.32 5.85
C VAL A 5 -4.30 -4.03 5.57
N VAL A 6 -2.99 -4.10 5.79
CA VAL A 6 -2.10 -2.96 5.53
C VAL A 6 -1.35 -3.26 4.25
N ILE A 7 -1.47 -2.35 3.30
CA ILE A 7 -0.81 -2.49 2.00
C ILE A 7 0.24 -1.41 1.90
N ALA A 8 1.49 -1.82 1.72
CA ALA A 8 2.59 -0.89 1.55
C ALA A 8 2.97 -0.88 0.07
N ALA A 9 2.71 0.22 -0.60
CA ALA A 9 2.98 0.34 -2.02
C ALA A 9 3.37 1.77 -2.35
N GLY A 10 4.48 1.94 -3.03
CA GLY A 10 4.95 3.27 -3.38
C GLY A 10 5.72 3.23 -4.68
N GLY A 11 6.29 4.38 -5.03
CA GLY A 11 7.08 4.50 -6.23
C GLY A 11 6.23 4.66 -7.46
N THR A 12 6.43 3.77 -8.44
CA THR A 12 5.78 3.89 -9.74
C THR A 12 4.40 3.25 -9.74
N GLY A 13 3.60 3.62 -10.75
CA GLY A 13 2.28 3.03 -10.92
C GLY A 13 2.31 1.53 -11.15
N GLY A 14 3.46 1.00 -11.59
CA GLY A 14 3.58 -0.42 -11.83
C GLY A 14 3.33 -1.27 -10.60
N HIS A 15 3.64 -0.75 -9.43
CA HIS A 15 3.38 -1.45 -8.18
C HIS A 15 2.00 -1.11 -7.63
N MET A 16 1.53 0.09 -7.90
CA MET A 16 0.26 0.55 -7.34
C MET A 16 -0.94 -0.15 -7.95
N PHE A 17 -0.89 -0.45 -9.24
CA PHE A 17 -2.04 -1.06 -9.91
C PHE A 17 -2.36 -2.46 -9.40
N PRO A 18 -1.35 -3.36 -9.27
CA PRO A 18 -1.64 -4.67 -8.66
C PRO A 18 -2.13 -4.56 -7.22
N ALA A 19 -1.55 -3.61 -6.46
CA ALA A 19 -1.96 -3.40 -5.09
C ALA A 19 -3.41 -2.91 -5.02
N GLN A 20 -3.79 -2.06 -5.96
CA GLN A 20 -5.16 -1.56 -6.00
C GLN A 20 -6.14 -2.68 -6.31
N ALA A 21 -5.80 -3.55 -7.23
CA ALA A 21 -6.66 -4.68 -7.56
C ALA A 21 -6.85 -5.59 -6.34
N PHE A 22 -5.78 -5.83 -5.61
CA PHE A 22 -5.86 -6.61 -4.38
C PHE A 22 -6.73 -5.91 -3.34
N ALA A 23 -6.56 -4.60 -3.19
CA ALA A 23 -7.36 -3.83 -2.23
C ALA A 23 -8.84 -3.86 -2.58
N ASP A 24 -9.17 -3.75 -3.87
CA ASP A 24 -10.55 -3.81 -4.32
C ASP A 24 -11.18 -5.14 -3.91
N GLU A 25 -10.44 -6.23 -4.11
CA GLU A 25 -10.94 -7.55 -3.76
C GLU A 25 -11.13 -7.70 -2.26
N MET A 26 -10.16 -7.26 -1.49
CA MET A 26 -10.23 -7.38 -0.03
C MET A 26 -11.34 -6.51 0.54
N ARG A 27 -11.54 -5.34 -0.03
CA ARG A 27 -12.62 -4.47 0.43
C ARG A 27 -13.97 -5.10 0.12
N ALA A 28 -14.11 -5.74 -1.03
CA ALA A 28 -15.33 -6.45 -1.37
C ALA A 28 -15.61 -7.59 -0.40
N ARG A 29 -14.57 -8.11 0.23
CA ARG A 29 -14.69 -9.18 1.22
C ARG A 29 -14.91 -8.66 2.63
N GLY A 30 -15.06 -7.35 2.79
CA GLY A 30 -15.35 -6.76 4.09
C GLY A 30 -14.13 -6.34 4.91
N TRP A 31 -12.95 -6.25 4.29
CA TRP A 31 -11.74 -5.83 4.98
C TRP A 31 -11.61 -4.32 5.00
N THR A 32 -11.03 -3.81 6.08
CA THR A 32 -10.61 -2.43 6.15
C THR A 32 -9.22 -2.33 5.52
N ILE A 33 -9.01 -1.34 4.68
CA ILE A 33 -7.77 -1.20 3.92
C ILE A 33 -6.98 -0.01 4.43
N ALA A 34 -5.73 -0.23 4.79
CA ALA A 34 -4.80 0.83 5.13
C ALA A 34 -3.69 0.85 4.09
N LEU A 35 -3.46 1.99 3.48
CA LEU A 35 -2.41 2.15 2.48
C LEU A 35 -1.26 2.96 3.07
N VAL A 36 -0.06 2.41 2.98
CA VAL A 36 1.17 3.14 3.30
C VAL A 36 1.89 3.35 1.99
N THR A 37 2.12 4.60 1.63
CA THR A 37 2.77 4.93 0.37
C THR A 37 3.83 5.99 0.60
N ASP A 38 4.59 6.31 -0.44
CA ASP A 38 5.59 7.37 -0.36
C ASP A 38 5.16 8.54 -1.24
N GLU A 39 5.99 9.58 -1.25
CA GLU A 39 5.68 10.79 -2.01
C GLU A 39 5.59 10.54 -3.50
N ARG A 40 6.25 9.48 -4.00
CA ARG A 40 6.19 9.13 -5.42
C ARG A 40 4.89 8.47 -5.79
N GLY A 41 4.31 7.74 -4.85
CA GLY A 41 3.05 7.04 -5.09
C GLY A 41 1.82 7.85 -4.76
N LYS A 42 1.99 9.05 -4.25
CA LYS A 42 0.89 9.87 -3.76
C LYS A 42 -0.18 10.11 -4.81
N LYS A 43 0.23 10.38 -6.04
CA LYS A 43 -0.72 10.69 -7.10
C LYS A 43 -1.61 9.49 -7.45
N TYR A 44 -1.12 8.29 -7.24
CA TYR A 44 -1.90 7.08 -7.47
C TYR A 44 -2.79 6.74 -6.28
N ALA A 45 -2.37 7.19 -5.10
CA ALA A 45 -3.10 6.90 -3.88
C ALA A 45 -4.48 7.56 -3.84
N ALA A 46 -4.66 8.63 -4.60
CA ALA A 46 -5.94 9.33 -4.65
C ALA A 46 -7.07 8.43 -5.11
N ASN A 47 -6.78 7.50 -6.01
CA ASN A 47 -7.78 6.58 -6.54
C ASN A 47 -7.72 5.21 -5.89
N PHE A 48 -6.85 5.03 -4.91
CA PHE A 48 -6.68 3.77 -4.25
C PHE A 48 -7.83 3.56 -3.25
N PRO A 49 -8.48 2.39 -3.23
CA PRO A 49 -9.60 2.15 -2.34
C PRO A 49 -9.12 1.85 -0.92
N ALA A 50 -8.75 2.88 -0.18
CA ALA A 50 -8.25 2.75 1.17
C ALA A 50 -9.09 3.54 2.14
N ASP A 51 -9.29 2.98 3.33
CA ASP A 51 -9.96 3.67 4.42
C ASP A 51 -8.99 4.57 5.17
N TRP A 52 -7.71 4.18 5.17
CA TRP A 52 -6.64 4.93 5.82
C TRP A 52 -5.49 5.09 4.85
N ARG A 53 -4.87 6.26 4.87
CA ARG A 53 -3.70 6.53 4.03
C ARG A 53 -2.62 7.17 4.87
N LEU A 54 -1.40 6.64 4.75
CA LEU A 54 -0.23 7.17 5.43
C LEU A 54 0.87 7.35 4.39
N GLU A 55 1.45 8.53 4.36
CA GLU A 55 2.55 8.82 3.46
C GLU A 55 3.85 8.83 4.25
N VAL A 56 4.85 8.12 3.76
CA VAL A 56 6.19 8.09 4.36
C VAL A 56 7.20 8.45 3.29
N GLU A 57 8.42 8.79 3.72
CA GLU A 57 9.48 9.09 2.77
C GLU A 57 9.94 7.81 2.08
N ALA A 58 10.26 7.93 0.78
CA ALA A 58 10.72 6.79 0.01
C ALA A 58 11.93 6.11 0.66
N ALA A 59 12.81 6.89 1.28
CA ALA A 59 13.98 6.35 1.97
C ALA A 59 13.59 5.40 3.09
N THR A 60 12.44 5.63 3.71
CA THR A 60 11.96 4.76 4.78
C THR A 60 11.70 3.36 4.27
N PHE A 61 11.07 3.23 3.10
CA PHE A 61 10.85 1.92 2.49
C PHE A 61 12.16 1.23 2.16
N GLY A 62 13.10 1.98 1.59
CA GLY A 62 14.34 1.39 1.13
C GLY A 62 15.33 1.06 2.22
N SER A 63 15.44 1.91 3.24
CA SER A 63 16.53 1.79 4.21
C SER A 63 16.10 1.27 5.57
N LYS A 64 14.82 1.34 5.91
CA LYS A 64 14.34 0.92 7.23
C LYS A 64 13.57 -0.38 7.22
N MET A 65 13.13 -0.83 6.07
CA MET A 65 12.45 -2.10 5.97
C MET A 65 13.49 -3.21 5.79
N PRO A 66 13.44 -4.26 6.60
CA PRO A 66 14.36 -5.40 6.41
C PRO A 66 14.15 -6.04 5.04
N HIS A 67 15.24 -6.51 4.46
CA HIS A 67 15.17 -7.21 3.19
C HIS A 67 14.22 -8.41 3.23
N LYS A 68 14.14 -9.07 4.36
CA LYS A 68 13.24 -10.20 4.52
C LYS A 68 11.79 -9.82 4.26
N LEU A 69 11.41 -8.61 4.65
CA LEU A 69 10.04 -8.15 4.45
C LEU A 69 9.81 -7.66 3.03
N LEU A 70 10.85 -7.10 2.40
CA LEU A 70 10.72 -6.55 1.06
C LEU A 70 10.97 -7.58 -0.02
N GLY A 71 11.93 -8.45 0.20
CA GLY A 71 12.41 -9.35 -0.81
C GLY A 71 12.03 -10.81 -0.62
N SER A 72 11.17 -11.08 0.29
CA SER A 72 10.78 -12.46 0.57
C SER A 72 9.86 -13.04 -0.48
N ALA A 73 9.46 -12.20 -1.38
CA ALA A 73 8.64 -12.69 -2.48
C ALA A 73 9.44 -13.68 -3.33
#